data_b2d734f4cefc43c19ced09e510a06abd
#
_entry.id   b2d734f4cefc43c19ced09e510a06abd
#
_cell.length_a   1.000
_cell.length_b   1.000
_cell.length_c   1.000
_cell.angle_alpha   90.00
_cell.angle_beta   90.00
_cell.angle_gamma   90.00
#
_symmetry.space_group_name_H-M   'P 1'
#
loop_
_entity.id
_entity.type
_entity.pdbx_description
1 polymer ?
#
loop_
_entity_poly.entity_id
_entity_poly.type
_entity_poly.pdbx_seq_one_letter_code
_entity_poly.pdbx_strand_id
1 'polypeptide(L)'
;MNPISYWQRLKVAFQYVMPQIYMTQAAGWLAKQKWGAVTHFVIKAFAKKYNIDMSIAEKEKFSDYASFNEFFIRPLKENARPINQNPTALCCPADGRVSECGHIEDDRLLQAKGHFFSLNDLLAEDKDLTETFKNGEFVTTYLSPRDYHRVHMPCDGTLRKMIYVPGDLFSVNPFLAKHVPNLFARNERVICVFDTEFGTMVQILVGATITASIGTVWAGVINPPRHNEVKVWTYEGESVVKLSKGQEMGWFQLGSTVINLFQAGQVQIADHLSVDEPVRMGEILALKK
;
A
#
# COMPACT_ATOMS: atom_id res chain seq x y z
N MET A 1 13.74 20.31 -15.92
CA MET A 1 13.50 18.85 -16.12
C MET A 1 14.25 18.40 -17.36
N ASN A 2 15.07 17.36 -17.29
CA ASN A 2 15.61 16.76 -18.50
C ASN A 2 14.44 16.18 -19.33
N PRO A 3 14.41 16.40 -20.63
CA PRO A 3 13.32 15.87 -21.48
C PRO A 3 13.33 14.34 -21.40
N ILE A 4 12.15 13.77 -21.15
CA ILE A 4 11.97 12.30 -21.12
C ILE A 4 12.39 11.74 -22.48
N SER A 5 13.16 10.66 -22.46
CA SER A 5 13.59 9.98 -23.70
C SER A 5 12.38 9.40 -24.46
N TYR A 6 12.53 9.19 -25.77
CA TYR A 6 11.48 8.58 -26.59
C TYR A 6 10.97 7.23 -26.01
N TRP A 7 11.88 6.38 -25.54
CA TRP A 7 11.55 5.09 -24.92
C TRP A 7 10.78 5.24 -23.61
N GLN A 8 11.06 6.27 -22.82
CA GLN A 8 10.33 6.57 -21.60
C GLN A 8 8.91 7.04 -21.92
N ARG A 9 8.73 7.87 -22.95
CA ARG A 9 7.40 8.28 -23.44
C ARG A 9 6.57 7.08 -23.90
N LEU A 10 7.18 6.16 -24.65
CA LEU A 10 6.52 4.92 -25.06
C LEU A 10 6.10 4.05 -23.87
N LYS A 11 6.93 3.94 -22.83
CA LYS A 11 6.57 3.21 -21.60
C LYS A 11 5.35 3.82 -20.90
N VAL A 12 5.28 5.15 -20.82
CA VAL A 12 4.12 5.84 -20.24
C VAL A 12 2.89 5.64 -21.12
N ALA A 13 3.01 5.88 -22.45
CA ALA A 13 1.90 5.70 -23.40
C ALA A 13 1.35 4.26 -23.38
N PHE A 14 2.24 3.26 -23.27
CA PHE A 14 1.86 1.86 -23.17
C PHE A 14 0.94 1.58 -21.97
N GLN A 15 1.16 2.25 -20.83
CA GLN A 15 0.29 2.09 -19.65
C GLN A 15 -1.15 2.55 -19.91
N TYR A 16 -1.37 3.53 -20.78
CA TYR A 16 -2.71 4.05 -21.12
C TYR A 16 -3.47 3.16 -22.10
N VAL A 17 -2.78 2.40 -22.97
CA VAL A 17 -3.41 1.55 -23.98
C VAL A 17 -3.47 0.07 -23.55
N MET A 18 -2.75 -0.28 -22.53
CA MET A 18 -2.67 -1.64 -22.01
C MET A 18 -4.01 -2.06 -21.38
N PRO A 19 -4.53 -3.26 -21.67
CA PRO A 19 -5.74 -3.78 -21.04
C PRO A 19 -5.47 -4.21 -19.59
N GLN A 20 -5.26 -3.22 -18.70
CA GLN A 20 -4.78 -3.40 -17.32
C GLN A 20 -5.60 -4.41 -16.52
N ILE A 21 -6.94 -4.35 -16.64
CA ILE A 21 -7.86 -5.23 -15.90
C ILE A 21 -7.67 -6.69 -16.33
N TYR A 22 -7.67 -6.98 -17.64
CA TYR A 22 -7.52 -8.34 -18.15
C TYR A 22 -6.16 -8.94 -17.81
N MET A 23 -5.08 -8.14 -17.92
CA MET A 23 -3.74 -8.56 -17.54
C MET A 23 -3.65 -8.88 -16.05
N THR A 24 -4.27 -8.04 -15.21
CA THR A 24 -4.31 -8.24 -13.76
C THR A 24 -5.12 -9.47 -13.38
N GLN A 25 -6.26 -9.71 -14.04
CA GLN A 25 -7.07 -10.92 -13.85
C GLN A 25 -6.29 -12.19 -14.25
N ALA A 26 -5.62 -12.16 -15.40
CA ALA A 26 -4.81 -13.27 -15.88
C ALA A 26 -3.64 -13.57 -14.92
N ALA A 27 -2.92 -12.52 -14.49
CA ALA A 27 -1.83 -12.65 -13.53
C ALA A 27 -2.32 -13.22 -12.18
N GLY A 28 -3.45 -12.71 -11.67
CA GLY A 28 -4.07 -13.21 -10.45
C GLY A 28 -4.52 -14.67 -10.55
N TRP A 29 -5.09 -15.05 -11.69
CA TRP A 29 -5.44 -16.45 -11.95
C TRP A 29 -4.20 -17.34 -11.97
N LEU A 30 -3.15 -16.96 -12.72
CA LEU A 30 -1.88 -17.69 -12.78
C LEU A 30 -1.23 -17.81 -11.40
N ALA A 31 -1.21 -16.73 -10.63
CA ALA A 31 -0.59 -16.72 -9.29
C ALA A 31 -1.27 -17.65 -8.28
N LYS A 32 -2.55 -17.99 -8.50
CA LYS A 32 -3.33 -18.91 -7.65
C LYS A 32 -3.18 -20.38 -8.05
N GLN A 33 -2.56 -20.68 -9.20
CA GLN A 33 -2.42 -22.06 -9.68
C GLN A 33 -1.46 -22.86 -8.79
N LYS A 34 -1.82 -24.13 -8.58
CA LYS A 34 -1.08 -25.11 -7.75
C LYS A 34 -0.48 -26.20 -8.66
N TRP A 35 0.49 -25.82 -9.50
CA TRP A 35 1.12 -26.72 -10.48
C TRP A 35 2.35 -27.46 -9.94
N GLY A 36 2.49 -27.58 -8.63
CA GLY A 36 3.57 -28.33 -8.00
C GLY A 36 4.96 -27.83 -8.42
N ALA A 37 5.75 -28.67 -9.06
CA ALA A 37 7.12 -28.36 -9.46
C ALA A 37 7.23 -27.09 -10.33
N VAL A 38 6.25 -26.83 -11.21
CA VAL A 38 6.22 -25.61 -12.04
C VAL A 38 6.06 -24.38 -11.17
N THR A 39 5.14 -24.41 -10.21
CA THR A 39 4.95 -23.33 -9.24
C THR A 39 6.24 -23.05 -8.46
N HIS A 40 6.88 -24.09 -7.93
CA HIS A 40 8.13 -23.96 -7.17
C HIS A 40 9.28 -23.40 -8.02
N PHE A 41 9.35 -23.81 -9.30
CA PHE A 41 10.34 -23.25 -10.23
C PHE A 41 10.11 -21.73 -10.45
N VAL A 42 8.86 -21.33 -10.69
CA VAL A 42 8.50 -19.92 -10.88
C VAL A 42 8.81 -19.10 -9.62
N ILE A 43 8.46 -19.59 -8.43
CA ILE A 43 8.77 -18.96 -7.15
C ILE A 43 10.29 -18.78 -6.98
N LYS A 44 11.06 -19.85 -7.21
CA LYS A 44 12.53 -19.81 -7.11
C LYS A 44 13.16 -18.85 -8.10
N ALA A 45 12.70 -18.83 -9.36
CA ALA A 45 13.18 -17.90 -10.37
C ALA A 45 12.88 -16.44 -10.00
N PHE A 46 11.68 -16.19 -9.49
CA PHE A 46 11.27 -14.86 -9.01
C PHE A 46 12.08 -14.42 -7.78
N ALA A 47 12.22 -15.28 -6.78
CA ALA A 47 12.99 -14.99 -5.58
C ALA A 47 14.46 -14.67 -5.92
N LYS A 48 15.07 -15.43 -6.85
CA LYS A 48 16.42 -15.17 -7.34
C LYS A 48 16.51 -13.83 -8.09
N LYS A 49 15.55 -13.56 -9.00
CA LYS A 49 15.53 -12.32 -9.80
C LYS A 49 15.44 -11.06 -8.92
N TYR A 50 14.63 -11.10 -7.87
CA TYR A 50 14.40 -9.96 -6.99
C TYR A 50 15.23 -10.00 -5.71
N ASN A 51 16.13 -10.98 -5.57
CA ASN A 51 16.98 -11.17 -4.39
C ASN A 51 16.17 -11.19 -3.08
N ILE A 52 15.14 -12.03 -3.03
CA ILE A 52 14.26 -12.14 -1.87
C ILE A 52 14.94 -12.97 -0.79
N ASP A 53 15.06 -12.39 0.41
CA ASP A 53 15.56 -13.09 1.57
C ASP A 53 14.48 -14.01 2.15
N MET A 54 14.68 -15.30 2.00
CA MET A 54 13.77 -16.32 2.54
C MET A 54 14.08 -16.71 3.99
N SER A 55 15.23 -16.31 4.53
CA SER A 55 15.62 -16.65 5.91
C SER A 55 14.69 -16.01 6.95
N ILE A 56 14.04 -14.89 6.60
CA ILE A 56 13.09 -14.18 7.46
C ILE A 56 11.63 -14.66 7.26
N ALA A 57 11.36 -15.47 6.24
CA ALA A 57 10.02 -15.99 6.00
C ALA A 57 9.70 -17.13 6.97
N GLU A 58 8.44 -17.25 7.39
CA GLU A 58 8.00 -18.38 8.23
C GLU A 58 8.26 -19.72 7.56
N LYS A 59 7.96 -19.83 6.26
CA LYS A 59 8.29 -20.97 5.41
C LYS A 59 9.51 -20.61 4.55
N GLU A 60 10.67 -21.21 4.83
CA GLU A 60 11.91 -20.86 4.11
C GLU A 60 12.03 -21.58 2.75
N LYS A 61 11.43 -22.79 2.62
CA LYS A 61 11.54 -23.60 1.41
C LYS A 61 10.49 -23.21 0.38
N PHE A 62 10.88 -23.05 -0.86
CA PHE A 62 9.95 -22.75 -1.96
C PHE A 62 8.90 -23.85 -2.16
N SER A 63 9.21 -25.10 -1.80
CA SER A 63 8.30 -26.24 -1.85
C SER A 63 7.14 -26.17 -0.88
N ASP A 64 7.24 -25.33 0.16
CA ASP A 64 6.21 -25.22 1.21
C ASP A 64 5.06 -24.31 0.79
N TYR A 65 5.16 -23.66 -0.36
CA TYR A 65 4.13 -22.78 -0.92
C TYR A 65 3.34 -23.50 -2.01
N ALA A 66 2.04 -23.64 -1.81
CA ALA A 66 1.17 -24.29 -2.78
C ALA A 66 0.96 -23.47 -4.07
N SER A 67 1.06 -22.15 -3.99
CA SER A 67 0.89 -21.22 -5.11
C SER A 67 1.86 -20.06 -5.05
N PHE A 68 2.03 -19.35 -6.17
CA PHE A 68 2.83 -18.13 -6.21
C PHE A 68 2.22 -17.03 -5.32
N ASN A 69 0.90 -16.97 -5.26
CA ASN A 69 0.19 -15.99 -4.41
C ASN A 69 0.49 -16.22 -2.91
N GLU A 70 0.48 -17.48 -2.45
CA GLU A 70 0.83 -17.81 -1.06
C GLU A 70 2.27 -17.37 -0.73
N PHE A 71 3.22 -17.61 -1.64
CA PHE A 71 4.58 -17.13 -1.49
C PHE A 71 4.67 -15.60 -1.45
N PHE A 72 3.90 -14.91 -2.30
CA PHE A 72 3.98 -13.46 -2.41
C PHE A 72 3.49 -12.76 -1.14
N ILE A 73 2.41 -13.27 -0.52
CA ILE A 73 1.89 -12.79 0.77
C ILE A 73 2.43 -13.60 1.96
N ARG A 74 3.63 -14.20 1.81
CA ARG A 74 4.26 -15.03 2.84
C ARG A 74 4.31 -14.32 4.20
N PRO A 75 3.95 -14.97 5.29
CA PRO A 75 4.19 -14.43 6.63
C PRO A 75 5.69 -14.44 6.94
N LEU A 76 6.10 -13.53 7.82
CA LEU A 76 7.45 -13.49 8.34
C LEU A 76 7.53 -14.26 9.68
N LYS A 77 8.73 -14.69 10.03
CA LYS A 77 9.01 -15.25 11.35
C LYS A 77 8.71 -14.24 12.44
N GLU A 78 8.33 -14.71 13.59
CA GLU A 78 8.24 -13.90 14.80
C GLU A 78 9.56 -13.13 15.01
N ASN A 79 9.45 -11.86 15.35
CA ASN A 79 10.59 -10.95 15.55
C ASN A 79 11.45 -10.64 14.28
N ALA A 80 11.10 -11.11 13.10
CA ALA A 80 11.78 -10.69 11.86
C ALA A 80 11.62 -9.18 11.56
N ARG A 81 10.59 -8.58 12.13
CA ARG A 81 10.31 -7.13 12.11
C ARG A 81 9.93 -6.66 13.52
N PRO A 82 10.92 -6.28 14.34
CA PRO A 82 10.66 -5.76 15.68
C PRO A 82 9.81 -4.49 15.61
N ILE A 83 8.73 -4.44 16.39
CA ILE A 83 7.87 -3.26 16.49
C ILE A 83 8.49 -2.30 17.52
N ASN A 84 8.66 -1.04 17.12
CA ASN A 84 9.13 -0.01 18.03
C ASN A 84 8.16 0.19 19.19
N GLN A 85 8.64 0.04 20.43
CA GLN A 85 7.82 0.05 21.63
C GLN A 85 7.57 1.46 22.22
N ASN A 86 8.14 2.51 21.61
CA ASN A 86 7.88 3.86 22.08
C ASN A 86 6.37 4.19 21.93
N PRO A 87 5.65 4.50 23.02
CA PRO A 87 4.22 4.78 22.95
C PRO A 87 3.89 6.04 22.17
N THR A 88 4.83 7.00 22.06
CA THR A 88 4.63 8.23 21.28
C THR A 88 5.01 8.10 19.81
N ALA A 89 5.43 6.91 19.35
CA ALA A 89 5.85 6.68 17.98
C ALA A 89 4.82 5.86 17.21
N LEU A 90 4.54 6.26 15.98
CA LEU A 90 3.86 5.46 14.97
C LEU A 90 4.90 4.67 14.17
N CYS A 91 4.58 3.44 13.83
CA CYS A 91 5.48 2.56 13.07
C CYS A 91 5.21 2.59 11.56
N CYS A 92 6.25 2.32 10.78
CA CYS A 92 6.11 2.03 9.36
C CYS A 92 5.17 0.82 9.18
N PRO A 93 4.14 0.94 8.33
CA PRO A 93 3.12 -0.10 8.17
C PRO A 93 3.58 -1.28 7.31
N ALA A 94 4.64 -1.11 6.54
CA ALA A 94 5.10 -2.10 5.56
C ALA A 94 6.60 -1.95 5.29
N ASP A 95 7.19 -3.01 4.71
CA ASP A 95 8.50 -2.94 4.08
C ASP A 95 8.39 -2.22 2.74
N GLY A 96 9.35 -1.39 2.39
CA GLY A 96 9.36 -0.70 1.11
C GLY A 96 10.35 0.43 1.02
N ARG A 97 9.98 1.45 0.23
CA ARG A 97 10.69 2.72 0.14
C ARG A 97 9.72 3.88 0.23
N VAL A 98 10.13 4.94 0.90
CA VAL A 98 9.38 6.19 0.88
C VAL A 98 9.35 6.73 -0.55
N SER A 99 8.17 6.76 -1.15
CA SER A 99 7.96 7.38 -2.48
C SER A 99 7.90 8.89 -2.35
N GLU A 100 7.16 9.37 -1.33
CA GLU A 100 7.07 10.78 -0.97
C GLU A 100 6.53 10.89 0.47
N CYS A 101 6.90 11.96 1.17
CA CYS A 101 6.35 12.28 2.49
C CYS A 101 6.42 13.79 2.72
N GLY A 102 5.57 14.30 3.61
CA GLY A 102 5.57 15.71 3.99
C GLY A 102 4.21 16.23 4.37
N HIS A 103 4.07 17.53 4.26
CA HIS A 103 2.88 18.29 4.60
C HIS A 103 1.88 18.29 3.43
N ILE A 104 0.60 18.21 3.75
CA ILE A 104 -0.50 18.39 2.80
C ILE A 104 -0.75 19.89 2.64
N GLU A 105 -0.51 20.43 1.44
CA GLU A 105 -0.72 21.85 1.16
C GLU A 105 -2.18 22.14 0.82
N ASP A 106 -2.99 22.54 1.80
CA ASP A 106 -4.44 22.63 1.71
C ASP A 106 -5.07 21.28 1.35
N ASP A 107 -5.41 21.02 0.08
CA ASP A 107 -5.92 19.74 -0.40
C ASP A 107 -4.97 19.02 -1.36
N ARG A 108 -3.69 19.41 -1.43
CA ARG A 108 -2.73 18.88 -2.40
C ARG A 108 -1.62 18.09 -1.74
N LEU A 109 -1.45 16.87 -2.20
CA LEU A 109 -0.32 16.00 -1.83
C LEU A 109 0.71 15.97 -2.95
N LEU A 110 1.98 16.02 -2.56
CA LEU A 110 3.07 15.80 -3.50
C LEU A 110 3.10 14.31 -3.90
N GLN A 111 2.96 14.03 -5.19
CA GLN A 111 3.07 12.67 -5.74
C GLN A 111 4.51 12.30 -6.05
N ALA A 112 5.22 13.25 -6.65
CA ALA A 112 6.62 13.23 -6.96
C ALA A 112 7.03 14.65 -7.34
N LYS A 113 8.32 14.97 -7.41
CA LYS A 113 8.82 16.31 -7.72
C LYS A 113 8.11 16.94 -8.94
N GLY A 114 7.33 17.99 -8.67
CA GLY A 114 6.57 18.76 -9.67
C GLY A 114 5.20 18.22 -10.04
N HIS A 115 4.72 17.17 -9.39
CA HIS A 115 3.38 16.62 -9.57
C HIS A 115 2.67 16.52 -8.24
N PHE A 116 1.46 17.08 -8.19
CA PHE A 116 0.56 16.99 -7.04
C PHE A 116 -0.70 16.25 -7.44
N PHE A 117 -1.41 15.71 -6.47
CA PHE A 117 -2.75 15.16 -6.63
C PHE A 117 -3.66 15.65 -5.50
N SER A 118 -4.96 15.65 -5.76
CA SER A 118 -5.96 16.16 -4.83
C SER A 118 -6.21 15.17 -3.70
N LEU A 119 -6.25 15.67 -2.46
CA LEU A 119 -6.70 14.94 -1.29
C LEU A 119 -8.17 14.50 -1.45
N ASN A 120 -9.01 15.40 -1.97
CA ASN A 120 -10.42 15.10 -2.22
C ASN A 120 -10.59 13.92 -3.19
N ASP A 121 -9.85 13.90 -4.30
CA ASP A 121 -9.90 12.78 -5.25
C ASP A 121 -9.36 11.49 -4.62
N LEU A 122 -8.27 11.59 -3.84
CA LEU A 122 -7.70 10.46 -3.14
C LEU A 122 -8.69 9.83 -2.16
N LEU A 123 -9.47 10.65 -1.46
CA LEU A 123 -10.45 10.24 -0.45
C LEU A 123 -11.86 9.98 -1.04
N ALA A 124 -11.96 9.80 -2.38
CA ALA A 124 -13.22 9.48 -3.06
C ALA A 124 -14.30 10.56 -2.89
N GLU A 125 -13.91 11.83 -2.87
CA GLU A 125 -14.78 13.00 -2.73
C GLU A 125 -15.54 13.04 -1.36
N ASP A 126 -15.05 12.32 -0.36
CA ASP A 126 -15.55 12.42 1.01
C ASP A 126 -15.08 13.75 1.63
N LYS A 127 -16.00 14.72 1.65
CA LYS A 127 -15.72 16.09 2.09
C LYS A 127 -15.31 16.17 3.56
N ASP A 128 -15.89 15.35 4.41
CA ASP A 128 -15.59 15.36 5.85
C ASP A 128 -14.18 14.85 6.11
N LEU A 129 -13.79 13.78 5.42
CA LEU A 129 -12.42 13.28 5.47
C LEU A 129 -11.44 14.29 4.85
N THR A 130 -11.80 14.92 3.72
CA THR A 130 -10.95 15.92 3.08
C THR A 130 -10.67 17.10 4.04
N GLU A 131 -11.68 17.67 4.67
CA GLU A 131 -11.51 18.74 5.66
C GLU A 131 -10.68 18.28 6.88
N THR A 132 -10.88 17.03 7.33
CA THR A 132 -10.15 16.45 8.46
C THR A 132 -8.64 16.39 8.24
N PHE A 133 -8.21 16.14 6.99
CA PHE A 133 -6.78 15.93 6.66
C PHE A 133 -6.13 17.10 5.93
N LYS A 134 -6.86 18.19 5.66
CA LYS A 134 -6.26 19.43 5.17
C LYS A 134 -5.14 19.90 6.09
N ASN A 135 -4.04 20.36 5.50
CA ASN A 135 -2.86 20.82 6.24
C ASN A 135 -2.30 19.79 7.23
N GLY A 136 -2.59 18.50 7.01
CA GLY A 136 -2.03 17.39 7.76
C GLY A 136 -0.70 16.91 7.21
N GLU A 137 -0.31 15.72 7.62
CA GLU A 137 0.93 15.09 7.18
C GLU A 137 0.62 13.79 6.40
N PHE A 138 1.50 13.41 5.47
CA PHE A 138 1.36 12.15 4.75
C PHE A 138 2.69 11.44 4.53
N VAL A 139 2.62 10.12 4.41
CA VAL A 139 3.74 9.27 3.97
C VAL A 139 3.23 8.28 2.95
N THR A 140 3.86 8.23 1.79
CA THR A 140 3.61 7.27 0.72
C THR A 140 4.75 6.26 0.67
N THR A 141 4.45 4.99 0.96
CA THR A 141 5.40 3.88 0.95
C THR A 141 5.14 2.97 -0.25
N TYR A 142 6.10 2.85 -1.14
CA TYR A 142 6.08 1.94 -2.29
C TYR A 142 6.64 0.57 -1.90
N LEU A 143 5.86 -0.49 -2.12
CA LEU A 143 6.28 -1.87 -1.92
C LEU A 143 6.70 -2.46 -3.27
N SER A 144 7.99 -2.70 -3.44
CA SER A 144 8.53 -3.34 -4.65
C SER A 144 8.29 -4.86 -4.62
N PRO A 145 8.37 -5.56 -5.76
CA PRO A 145 8.09 -7.01 -5.81
C PRO A 145 8.91 -7.90 -4.86
N ARG A 146 10.03 -7.41 -4.35
CA ARG A 146 10.87 -8.14 -3.39
C ARG A 146 10.41 -8.03 -1.95
N ASP A 147 9.67 -6.94 -1.64
CA ASP A 147 9.34 -6.57 -0.29
C ASP A 147 8.29 -7.50 0.33
N TYR A 148 8.04 -7.36 1.59
CA TYR A 148 6.97 -8.02 2.31
C TYR A 148 5.65 -7.30 2.02
N HIS A 149 4.61 -8.04 1.58
CA HIS A 149 3.37 -7.44 1.05
C HIS A 149 2.17 -7.51 2.00
N ARG A 150 2.39 -7.73 3.28
CA ARG A 150 1.37 -7.50 4.32
C ARG A 150 1.55 -6.12 4.92
N VAL A 151 0.45 -5.52 5.31
CA VAL A 151 0.37 -4.16 5.85
C VAL A 151 -0.08 -4.23 7.30
N HIS A 152 0.54 -3.46 8.16
CA HIS A 152 0.36 -3.50 9.60
C HIS A 152 -0.08 -2.14 10.15
N MET A 153 -0.64 -2.15 11.35
CA MET A 153 -1.07 -0.92 12.03
C MET A 153 0.14 -0.12 12.55
N PRO A 154 0.20 1.18 12.25
CA PRO A 154 1.24 2.07 12.79
C PRO A 154 1.14 2.27 14.31
N CYS A 155 -0.06 2.23 14.84
CA CYS A 155 -0.42 2.39 16.25
C CYS A 155 -1.72 1.63 16.53
N ASP A 156 -2.15 1.60 17.79
CA ASP A 156 -3.47 1.09 18.16
C ASP A 156 -4.55 1.93 17.48
N GLY A 157 -5.56 1.27 16.93
CA GLY A 157 -6.64 1.96 16.23
C GLY A 157 -7.95 1.21 16.20
N THR A 158 -9.04 1.96 16.15
CA THR A 158 -10.40 1.46 15.97
C THR A 158 -10.90 1.84 14.59
N LEU A 159 -11.19 0.85 13.75
CA LEU A 159 -11.72 1.07 12.40
C LEU A 159 -13.11 1.69 12.48
N ARG A 160 -13.33 2.80 11.76
CA ARG A 160 -14.62 3.49 11.63
C ARG A 160 -15.27 3.29 10.28
N LYS A 161 -14.46 3.37 9.24
CA LYS A 161 -14.95 3.34 7.86
C LYS A 161 -13.94 2.63 6.97
N MET A 162 -14.44 1.84 6.03
CA MET A 162 -13.66 1.32 4.91
C MET A 162 -14.37 1.70 3.61
N ILE A 163 -13.60 2.24 2.64
CA ILE A 163 -14.12 2.67 1.35
C ILE A 163 -13.34 1.96 0.26
N TYR A 164 -14.03 1.20 -0.60
CA TYR A 164 -13.47 0.72 -1.85
C TYR A 164 -13.75 1.75 -2.95
N VAL A 165 -12.71 2.11 -3.66
CA VAL A 165 -12.78 3.06 -4.78
C VAL A 165 -12.32 2.33 -6.04
N PRO A 166 -13.22 2.15 -7.03
CA PRO A 166 -12.83 1.61 -8.34
C PRO A 166 -11.89 2.59 -9.06
N GLY A 167 -11.05 2.07 -9.94
CA GLY A 167 -10.12 2.92 -10.66
C GLY A 167 -9.26 2.18 -11.67
N ASP A 168 -8.29 2.91 -12.19
CA ASP A 168 -7.24 2.38 -13.06
C ASP A 168 -6.30 1.45 -12.30
N LEU A 169 -5.45 0.77 -13.03
CA LEU A 169 -4.40 -0.10 -12.47
C LEU A 169 -3.04 0.25 -13.10
N PHE A 170 -2.67 1.54 -13.06
CA PHE A 170 -1.32 1.96 -13.46
C PHE A 170 -0.29 1.32 -12.53
N SER A 171 0.86 0.95 -13.07
CA SER A 171 1.97 0.55 -12.22
C SER A 171 2.43 1.72 -11.33
N VAL A 172 2.58 1.47 -10.03
CA VAL A 172 2.93 2.49 -9.01
C VAL A 172 4.43 2.62 -8.75
N ASN A 173 5.26 2.09 -9.67
CA ASN A 173 6.71 2.23 -9.54
C ASN A 173 7.15 3.70 -9.60
N PRO A 174 8.34 4.06 -9.04
CA PRO A 174 8.81 5.44 -8.95
C PRO A 174 8.89 6.16 -10.30
N PHE A 175 9.15 5.43 -11.40
CA PHE A 175 9.18 6.03 -12.73
C PHE A 175 7.79 6.50 -13.16
N LEU A 176 6.75 5.69 -13.01
CA LEU A 176 5.38 6.06 -13.40
C LEU A 176 4.76 7.07 -12.44
N ALA A 177 5.08 7.00 -11.15
CA ALA A 177 4.69 8.03 -10.19
C ALA A 177 5.21 9.43 -10.59
N LYS A 178 6.33 9.50 -11.29
CA LYS A 178 6.90 10.77 -11.82
C LYS A 178 6.28 11.22 -13.15
N HIS A 179 5.48 10.39 -13.82
CA HIS A 179 5.07 10.68 -15.21
C HIS A 179 3.56 10.51 -15.49
N VAL A 180 2.82 9.86 -14.60
CA VAL A 180 1.36 9.71 -14.71
C VAL A 180 0.70 10.67 -13.73
N PRO A 181 -0.01 11.72 -14.20
CA PRO A 181 -0.69 12.65 -13.30
C PRO A 181 -1.78 11.96 -12.48
N ASN A 182 -1.92 12.35 -11.22
CA ASN A 182 -2.94 11.85 -10.28
C ASN A 182 -2.92 10.33 -10.09
N LEU A 183 -1.78 9.68 -10.28
CA LEU A 183 -1.66 8.22 -10.36
C LEU A 183 -2.34 7.52 -9.17
N PHE A 184 -2.05 7.96 -7.94
CA PHE A 184 -2.57 7.32 -6.73
C PHE A 184 -4.08 7.56 -6.53
N ALA A 185 -4.58 8.73 -6.91
CA ALA A 185 -6.01 9.04 -6.85
C ALA A 185 -6.82 8.39 -7.98
N ARG A 186 -6.17 8.02 -9.09
CA ARG A 186 -6.79 7.30 -10.21
C ARG A 186 -6.86 5.80 -10.01
N ASN A 187 -5.89 5.23 -9.32
CA ASN A 187 -5.82 3.77 -9.15
C ASN A 187 -6.91 3.26 -8.19
N GLU A 188 -7.35 2.03 -8.49
CA GLU A 188 -8.19 1.24 -7.58
C GLU A 188 -7.55 1.19 -6.19
N ARG A 189 -8.33 1.45 -5.13
CA ARG A 189 -7.80 1.53 -3.78
C ARG A 189 -8.83 1.21 -2.70
N VAL A 190 -8.33 0.88 -1.53
CA VAL A 190 -9.13 0.69 -0.31
C VAL A 190 -8.65 1.70 0.73
N ILE A 191 -9.56 2.54 1.23
CA ILE A 191 -9.33 3.58 2.22
C ILE A 191 -9.84 3.05 3.56
N CYS A 192 -8.99 2.99 4.57
CA CYS A 192 -9.34 2.55 5.92
C CYS A 192 -9.15 3.69 6.91
N VAL A 193 -10.22 4.11 7.56
CA VAL A 193 -10.26 5.24 8.52
C VAL A 193 -10.27 4.70 9.93
N PHE A 194 -9.29 5.08 10.73
CA PHE A 194 -9.14 4.65 12.11
C PHE A 194 -9.16 5.82 13.08
N ASP A 195 -9.84 5.65 14.21
CA ASP A 195 -9.62 6.49 15.38
C ASP A 195 -8.44 5.93 16.16
N THR A 196 -7.52 6.82 16.53
CA THR A 196 -6.30 6.48 17.25
C THR A 196 -6.03 7.51 18.35
N GLU A 197 -5.07 7.24 19.24
CA GLU A 197 -4.58 8.24 20.21
C GLU A 197 -3.83 9.43 19.57
N PHE A 198 -3.47 9.32 18.28
CA PHE A 198 -2.85 10.36 17.48
C PHE A 198 -3.87 11.13 16.60
N GLY A 199 -5.15 11.08 16.97
CA GLY A 199 -6.25 11.58 16.16
C GLY A 199 -6.73 10.57 15.12
N THR A 200 -7.55 11.05 14.19
CA THR A 200 -7.99 10.21 13.06
C THR A 200 -6.84 9.97 12.10
N MET A 201 -6.62 8.71 11.74
CA MET A 201 -5.61 8.26 10.77
C MET A 201 -6.30 7.57 9.60
N VAL A 202 -5.79 7.80 8.40
CA VAL A 202 -6.20 7.04 7.22
C VAL A 202 -5.04 6.23 6.69
N GLN A 203 -5.32 4.96 6.39
CA GLN A 203 -4.40 4.06 5.71
C GLN A 203 -5.03 3.64 4.38
N ILE A 204 -4.38 4.00 3.26
CA ILE A 204 -4.89 3.74 1.91
C ILE A 204 -4.03 2.69 1.25
N LEU A 205 -4.66 1.60 0.86
CA LEU A 205 -4.04 0.52 0.09
C LEU A 205 -4.32 0.76 -1.39
N VAL A 206 -3.30 1.16 -2.14
CA VAL A 206 -3.43 1.48 -3.57
C VAL A 206 -2.99 0.29 -4.41
N GLY A 207 -3.92 -0.20 -5.25
CA GLY A 207 -3.66 -1.25 -6.24
C GLY A 207 -2.82 -0.76 -7.42
N ALA A 208 -2.30 -1.70 -8.21
CA ALA A 208 -1.49 -1.41 -9.39
C ALA A 208 -1.63 -2.48 -10.46
N THR A 209 -1.03 -2.29 -11.63
CA THR A 209 -0.92 -3.34 -12.67
C THR A 209 -0.37 -4.61 -12.05
N ILE A 210 -1.05 -5.73 -12.32
CA ILE A 210 -0.75 -7.06 -11.77
C ILE A 210 -1.14 -7.18 -10.27
N THR A 211 -1.44 -6.11 -9.53
CA THR A 211 -2.01 -6.25 -8.18
C THR A 211 -3.38 -6.92 -8.29
N ALA A 212 -3.37 -8.23 -8.12
CA ALA A 212 -4.55 -9.04 -8.38
C ALA A 212 -5.64 -8.82 -7.33
N SER A 213 -5.29 -8.34 -6.13
CA SER A 213 -6.21 -8.25 -5.02
C SER A 213 -5.68 -7.42 -3.85
N ILE A 214 -6.58 -6.72 -3.19
CA ILE A 214 -6.38 -6.08 -1.88
C ILE A 214 -7.25 -6.83 -0.89
N GLY A 215 -6.72 -7.17 0.27
CA GLY A 215 -7.44 -7.80 1.36
C GLY A 215 -7.21 -7.12 2.70
N THR A 216 -8.19 -7.27 3.61
CA THR A 216 -8.09 -6.83 4.99
C THR A 216 -8.41 -7.98 5.94
N VAL A 217 -7.86 -7.96 7.15
CA VAL A 217 -8.04 -9.07 8.11
C VAL A 217 -9.48 -9.20 8.60
N TRP A 218 -10.29 -8.13 8.53
CA TRP A 218 -11.69 -8.12 9.00
C TRP A 218 -12.72 -8.41 7.90
N ALA A 219 -12.38 -8.18 6.62
CA ALA A 219 -13.33 -8.38 5.52
C ALA A 219 -12.82 -9.35 4.46
N GLY A 220 -11.62 -9.91 4.63
CA GLY A 220 -11.01 -10.79 3.65
C GLY A 220 -10.61 -10.05 2.36
N VAL A 221 -10.78 -10.70 1.22
CA VAL A 221 -10.48 -10.13 -0.08
C VAL A 221 -11.57 -9.13 -0.49
N ILE A 222 -11.19 -7.87 -0.71
CA ILE A 222 -12.11 -6.80 -1.08
C ILE A 222 -12.33 -6.78 -2.60
N ASN A 223 -11.29 -6.99 -3.38
CA ASN A 223 -11.32 -7.10 -4.83
C ASN A 223 -10.43 -8.25 -5.31
N PRO A 224 -10.81 -9.12 -6.26
CA PRO A 224 -12.11 -9.22 -6.90
C PRO A 224 -13.23 -9.77 -5.98
N PRO A 225 -14.52 -9.60 -6.36
CA PRO A 225 -14.99 -8.97 -7.59
C PRO A 225 -14.75 -7.45 -7.61
N ARG A 226 -14.36 -6.91 -8.78
CA ARG A 226 -14.23 -5.46 -8.97
C ARG A 226 -15.59 -4.86 -9.21
N HIS A 227 -15.90 -3.82 -8.46
CA HIS A 227 -17.12 -3.06 -8.59
C HIS A 227 -16.85 -1.79 -9.40
N ASN A 228 -17.87 -1.30 -10.10
CA ASN A 228 -17.78 -0.05 -10.89
C ASN A 228 -18.16 1.18 -10.05
N GLU A 229 -18.55 0.97 -8.81
CA GLU A 229 -19.03 2.02 -7.91
C GLU A 229 -18.23 2.02 -6.61
N VAL A 230 -18.14 3.19 -5.99
CA VAL A 230 -17.59 3.35 -4.64
C VAL A 230 -18.47 2.58 -3.65
N LYS A 231 -17.84 1.78 -2.80
CA LYS A 231 -18.53 1.06 -1.72
C LYS A 231 -18.00 1.50 -0.38
N VAL A 232 -18.91 1.77 0.54
CA VAL A 232 -18.60 2.24 1.89
C VAL A 232 -19.14 1.24 2.91
N TRP A 233 -18.30 0.90 3.89
CA TRP A 233 -18.68 0.12 5.07
C TRP A 233 -18.35 0.92 6.31
N THR A 234 -19.29 0.98 7.26
CA THR A 234 -19.11 1.57 8.59
C THR A 234 -18.99 0.48 9.64
N TYR A 235 -18.20 0.72 10.66
CA TYR A 235 -17.88 -0.24 11.70
C TYR A 235 -18.22 0.34 13.07
N GLU A 236 -19.43 0.02 13.57
CA GLU A 236 -20.00 0.52 14.83
C GLU A 236 -20.66 -0.62 15.60
N GLY A 237 -20.89 -0.42 16.90
CA GLY A 237 -21.58 -1.39 17.74
C GLY A 237 -20.87 -2.75 17.73
N GLU A 238 -21.59 -3.81 17.34
CA GLU A 238 -21.06 -5.18 17.30
C GLU A 238 -20.05 -5.43 16.17
N SER A 239 -20.02 -4.55 15.16
CA SER A 239 -19.06 -4.65 14.04
C SER A 239 -17.73 -3.94 14.29
N VAL A 240 -17.49 -3.43 15.49
CA VAL A 240 -16.25 -2.71 15.83
C VAL A 240 -15.02 -3.58 15.63
N VAL A 241 -14.07 -3.10 14.86
CA VAL A 241 -12.76 -3.71 14.65
C VAL A 241 -11.69 -2.89 15.36
N LYS A 242 -10.99 -3.51 16.28
CA LYS A 242 -9.84 -2.90 16.99
C LYS A 242 -8.57 -3.66 16.62
N LEU A 243 -7.53 -2.94 16.26
CA LEU A 243 -6.23 -3.50 15.92
C LEU A 243 -5.16 -2.81 16.76
N SER A 244 -4.21 -3.61 17.24
CA SER A 244 -3.08 -3.10 18.01
C SER A 244 -1.93 -2.69 17.10
N LYS A 245 -1.04 -1.84 17.59
CA LYS A 245 0.22 -1.43 16.96
C LYS A 245 1.01 -2.66 16.51
N GLY A 246 1.41 -2.67 15.24
CA GLY A 246 2.13 -3.78 14.62
C GLY A 246 1.25 -4.97 14.21
N GLN A 247 -0.04 -5.00 14.55
CA GLN A 247 -0.95 -6.05 14.10
C GLN A 247 -1.21 -5.93 12.60
N GLU A 248 -1.28 -7.06 11.88
CA GLU A 248 -1.64 -7.08 10.47
C GLU A 248 -3.02 -6.48 10.26
N MET A 249 -3.13 -5.55 9.31
CA MET A 249 -4.42 -4.97 8.90
C MET A 249 -4.89 -5.47 7.53
N GLY A 250 -3.95 -5.90 6.68
CA GLY A 250 -4.29 -6.36 5.35
C GLY A 250 -3.08 -6.76 4.52
N TRP A 251 -3.32 -7.02 3.24
CA TRP A 251 -2.28 -7.50 2.31
C TRP A 251 -2.59 -7.13 0.87
N PHE A 252 -1.56 -7.23 0.04
CA PHE A 252 -1.68 -7.14 -1.42
C PHE A 252 -1.26 -8.44 -2.09
N GLN A 253 -2.02 -8.86 -3.08
CA GLN A 253 -1.62 -9.95 -3.98
C GLN A 253 -1.00 -9.33 -5.25
N LEU A 254 0.33 -9.17 -5.26
CA LEU A 254 1.19 -8.59 -6.29
C LEU A 254 1.19 -7.04 -6.36
N GLY A 255 2.29 -6.40 -5.91
CA GLY A 255 2.72 -5.01 -6.11
C GLY A 255 1.78 -3.89 -5.60
N SER A 256 2.32 -2.85 -4.91
CA SER A 256 1.41 -1.92 -4.24
C SER A 256 2.06 -0.67 -3.65
N THR A 257 1.22 0.23 -3.16
CA THR A 257 1.61 1.42 -2.40
C THR A 257 0.67 1.58 -1.21
N VAL A 258 1.21 1.93 -0.06
CA VAL A 258 0.44 2.35 1.13
C VAL A 258 0.63 3.85 1.31
N ILE A 259 -0.48 4.58 1.52
CA ILE A 259 -0.46 6.00 1.87
C ILE A 259 -1.07 6.13 3.26
N ASN A 260 -0.32 6.76 4.16
CA ASN A 260 -0.80 7.13 5.49
C ASN A 260 -1.09 8.63 5.51
N LEU A 261 -2.25 9.01 6.04
CA LEU A 261 -2.64 10.39 6.26
C LEU A 261 -2.85 10.63 7.75
N PHE A 262 -2.39 11.78 8.23
CA PHE A 262 -2.49 12.21 9.62
C PHE A 262 -3.06 13.63 9.68
N GLN A 263 -3.86 13.91 10.71
CA GLN A 263 -4.43 15.23 10.94
C GLN A 263 -3.35 16.28 11.24
N ALA A 264 -3.64 17.53 10.91
CA ALA A 264 -2.77 18.66 11.19
C ALA A 264 -2.40 18.74 12.68
N GLY A 265 -1.10 18.94 12.97
CA GLY A 265 -0.60 19.15 14.32
C GLY A 265 -0.55 17.92 15.22
N GLN A 266 -0.98 16.73 14.76
CA GLN A 266 -0.98 15.53 15.59
C GLN A 266 0.35 14.79 15.60
N VAL A 267 1.04 14.76 14.47
CA VAL A 267 2.30 14.00 14.32
C VAL A 267 3.37 14.84 13.63
N GLN A 268 4.61 14.47 13.90
CA GLN A 268 5.79 14.88 13.14
C GLN A 268 6.39 13.67 12.46
N ILE A 269 6.52 13.71 11.14
CA ILE A 269 7.21 12.67 10.38
C ILE A 269 8.66 12.57 10.85
N ALA A 270 9.18 11.37 11.00
CA ALA A 270 10.52 11.14 11.50
C ALA A 270 11.58 11.75 10.57
N ASP A 271 12.55 12.49 11.12
CA ASP A 271 13.53 13.29 10.37
C ASP A 271 14.42 12.46 9.43
N HIS A 272 14.57 11.17 9.70
CA HIS A 272 15.34 10.26 8.83
C HIS A 272 14.60 9.85 7.56
N LEU A 273 13.28 10.08 7.48
CA LEU A 273 12.50 9.71 6.30
C LEU A 273 12.69 10.74 5.18
N SER A 274 13.14 10.26 4.07
CA SER A 274 13.30 11.04 2.84
C SER A 274 12.91 10.21 1.62
N VAL A 275 12.72 10.86 0.49
CA VAL A 275 12.40 10.17 -0.78
C VAL A 275 13.47 9.12 -1.11
N ASP A 276 13.02 7.93 -1.52
CA ASP A 276 13.83 6.73 -1.80
C ASP A 276 14.47 6.08 -0.56
N GLU A 277 14.22 6.58 0.68
CA GLU A 277 14.69 5.92 1.90
C GLU A 277 14.02 4.55 2.06
N PRO A 278 14.80 3.46 2.25
CA PRO A 278 14.25 2.15 2.57
C PRO A 278 13.67 2.15 3.98
N VAL A 279 12.49 1.60 4.14
CA VAL A 279 11.81 1.45 5.43
C VAL A 279 11.39 0.01 5.66
N ARG A 280 11.34 -0.40 6.92
CA ARG A 280 10.84 -1.71 7.33
C ARG A 280 9.66 -1.56 8.26
N MET A 281 8.73 -2.46 8.13
CA MET A 281 7.60 -2.58 9.05
C MET A 281 8.10 -2.60 10.50
N GLY A 282 7.48 -1.78 11.36
CA GLY A 282 7.86 -1.68 12.78
C GLY A 282 8.88 -0.58 13.12
N GLU A 283 9.63 -0.04 12.15
CA GLU A 283 10.51 1.14 12.35
C GLU A 283 9.67 2.41 12.58
N ILE A 284 10.28 3.46 13.13
CA ILE A 284 9.56 4.73 13.41
C ILE A 284 9.19 5.42 12.09
N LEU A 285 7.89 5.70 11.91
CA LEU A 285 7.33 6.50 10.82
C LEU A 285 7.15 7.96 11.22
N ALA A 286 6.57 8.19 12.39
CA ALA A 286 6.27 9.51 12.92
C ALA A 286 6.24 9.49 14.44
N LEU A 287 6.32 10.68 15.06
CA LEU A 287 6.22 10.90 16.49
C LEU A 287 5.02 11.79 16.79
N LYS A 288 4.40 11.59 17.95
CA LYS A 288 3.35 12.50 18.46
C LYS A 288 3.94 13.89 18.70
N LYS A 289 3.25 14.94 18.23
CA LYS A 289 3.59 16.35 18.52
C LYS A 289 3.16 16.74 19.91
#